data_a6ca3e178b0f7b7f3a97f81e45f88755
#
_entry.id   a6ca3e178b0f7b7f3a97f81e45f88755
#
_cell.length_a   1.000
_cell.length_b   1.000
_cell.length_c   1.000
_cell.angle_alpha   90.00
_cell.angle_beta   90.00
_cell.angle_gamma   90.00
#
_symmetry.space_group_name_H-M   'P 1'
#
loop_
_entity.id
_entity.type
_entity.pdbx_description
1 polymer ?
#
loop_
_entity_poly.entity_id
_entity_poly.type
_entity_poly.pdbx_seq_one_letter_code
_entity_poly.pdbx_strand_id
1 'polypeptide(L)'
;LALARLVEQTGAVPRIFPLVSDTLASTIEALEVAFSECDAVVTSGGVSVGEHDYVKEAFEQLGGSLDFWKVRIKPGKPFVYGQFGGKPLFGVPGNPVSAFVTFLTLVRPAIMKMTGATDTSLPSHPAKLVAPLVNRGDRRHFMRVYVDNGGSAHPVGLQASHSLGSLGKANGLIDVPPETTLPEGVVEQVLRWSM
;
A
#
# COMPACT_ATOMS: atom_id res chain seq x y z
N LEU A 1 -9.95 -8.27 5.47
CA LEU A 1 -9.68 -8.11 6.91
C LEU A 1 -8.36 -7.37 7.21
N ALA A 2 -7.24 -7.70 6.55
CA ALA A 2 -5.94 -7.07 6.84
C ALA A 2 -5.95 -5.54 6.61
N LEU A 3 -6.51 -5.07 5.49
CA LEU A 3 -6.61 -3.64 5.21
C LEU A 3 -7.50 -2.90 6.22
N ALA A 4 -8.61 -3.50 6.66
CA ALA A 4 -9.47 -2.91 7.68
C ALA A 4 -8.68 -2.68 8.99
N ARG A 5 -7.88 -3.67 9.41
CA ARG A 5 -7.01 -3.51 10.57
C ARG A 5 -5.98 -2.38 10.41
N LEU A 6 -5.44 -2.20 9.22
CA LEU A 6 -4.54 -1.09 8.93
C LEU A 6 -5.26 0.27 8.95
N VAL A 7 -6.51 0.32 8.50
CA VAL A 7 -7.36 1.53 8.61
C VAL A 7 -7.62 1.89 10.07
N GLU A 8 -7.99 0.91 10.92
CA GLU A 8 -8.17 1.14 12.36
C GLU A 8 -6.93 1.75 13.03
N GLN A 9 -5.73 1.31 12.64
CA GLN A 9 -4.48 1.85 13.15
C GLN A 9 -4.24 3.33 12.78
N THR A 10 -4.95 3.86 11.81
CA THR A 10 -4.90 5.31 11.47
C THR A 10 -5.85 6.15 12.31
N GLY A 11 -6.67 5.53 13.17
CA GLY A 11 -7.74 6.19 13.92
C GLY A 11 -9.06 6.31 13.15
N ALA A 12 -9.13 5.82 11.91
CA ALA A 12 -10.36 5.78 11.13
C ALA A 12 -11.17 4.51 11.41
N VAL A 13 -12.48 4.57 11.14
CA VAL A 13 -13.40 3.45 11.33
C VAL A 13 -13.62 2.74 9.99
N PRO A 14 -13.13 1.50 9.81
CA PRO A 14 -13.35 0.79 8.56
C PRO A 14 -14.77 0.23 8.47
N ARG A 15 -15.40 0.42 7.32
CA ARG A 15 -16.60 -0.29 6.92
C ARG A 15 -16.27 -1.27 5.81
N ILE A 16 -16.54 -2.56 6.04
CA ILE A 16 -16.23 -3.62 5.07
C ILE A 16 -17.49 -3.91 4.27
N PHE A 17 -17.40 -3.71 2.95
CA PHE A 17 -18.45 -4.07 2.01
C PHE A 17 -18.28 -5.51 1.51
N PRO A 18 -19.34 -6.16 1.04
CA PRO A 18 -19.27 -7.51 0.46
C PRO A 18 -18.30 -7.59 -0.73
N LEU A 19 -17.89 -8.80 -1.06
CA LEU A 19 -17.12 -9.06 -2.28
C LEU A 19 -17.97 -8.67 -3.49
N VAL A 20 -17.40 -7.84 -4.36
CA VAL A 20 -18.04 -7.37 -5.59
C VAL A 20 -17.77 -8.37 -6.71
N SER A 21 -18.77 -8.70 -7.51
CA SER A 21 -18.62 -9.54 -8.71
C SER A 21 -17.78 -8.81 -9.76
N ASP A 22 -17.02 -9.57 -10.55
CA ASP A 22 -16.16 -9.04 -11.62
C ASP A 22 -17.00 -8.60 -12.84
N THR A 23 -17.85 -7.59 -12.62
CA THR A 23 -18.63 -6.92 -13.68
C THR A 23 -18.61 -5.41 -13.47
N LEU A 24 -18.69 -4.66 -14.54
CA LEU A 24 -18.72 -3.19 -14.49
C LEU A 24 -19.93 -2.68 -13.68
N ALA A 25 -21.12 -3.24 -13.94
CA ALA A 25 -22.35 -2.81 -13.25
C ALA A 25 -22.28 -3.02 -11.74
N SER A 26 -21.82 -4.21 -11.28
CA SER A 26 -21.67 -4.48 -9.85
C SER A 26 -20.61 -3.59 -9.21
N THR A 27 -19.56 -3.24 -9.95
CA THR A 27 -18.50 -2.34 -9.44
C THR A 27 -19.02 -0.91 -9.30
N ILE A 28 -19.82 -0.43 -10.26
CA ILE A 28 -20.47 0.89 -10.18
C ILE A 28 -21.38 0.96 -8.94
N GLU A 29 -22.30 0.01 -8.80
CA GLU A 29 -23.24 -0.05 -7.68
C GLU A 29 -22.52 -0.08 -6.32
N ALA A 30 -21.48 -0.91 -6.20
CA ALA A 30 -20.69 -1.00 -4.97
C ALA A 30 -19.95 0.32 -4.64
N LEU A 31 -19.41 1.01 -5.65
CA LEU A 31 -18.77 2.31 -5.46
C LEU A 31 -19.78 3.39 -5.07
N GLU A 32 -20.96 3.43 -5.70
CA GLU A 32 -22.03 4.38 -5.32
C GLU A 32 -22.40 4.23 -3.85
N VAL A 33 -22.68 2.99 -3.41
CA VAL A 33 -23.02 2.72 -2.01
C VAL A 33 -21.86 3.12 -1.09
N ALA A 34 -20.63 2.73 -1.43
CA ALA A 34 -19.48 3.05 -0.59
C ALA A 34 -19.27 4.56 -0.45
N PHE A 35 -19.37 5.33 -1.53
CA PHE A 35 -19.24 6.79 -1.48
C PHE A 35 -20.41 7.49 -0.77
N SER A 36 -21.60 6.92 -0.80
CA SER A 36 -22.75 7.48 -0.05
C SER A 36 -22.55 7.37 1.46
N GLU A 37 -21.87 6.33 1.93
CA GLU A 37 -21.80 5.94 3.33
C GLU A 37 -20.45 6.23 4.02
N CYS A 38 -19.39 6.51 3.25
CA CYS A 38 -18.03 6.67 3.77
C CYS A 38 -17.39 7.98 3.30
N ASP A 39 -16.38 8.46 4.05
CA ASP A 39 -15.60 9.66 3.72
C ASP A 39 -14.44 9.35 2.74
N ALA A 40 -14.05 8.09 2.63
CA ALA A 40 -13.04 7.61 1.69
C ALA A 40 -13.33 6.17 1.31
N VAL A 41 -12.94 5.76 0.10
CA VAL A 41 -13.10 4.38 -0.39
C VAL A 41 -11.75 3.76 -0.68
N VAL A 42 -11.53 2.55 -0.19
CA VAL A 42 -10.33 1.74 -0.50
C VAL A 42 -10.79 0.45 -1.19
N THR A 43 -10.37 0.25 -2.45
CA THR A 43 -10.59 -1.01 -3.16
C THR A 43 -9.34 -1.88 -3.12
N SER A 44 -9.52 -3.20 -3.09
CA SER A 44 -8.42 -4.18 -3.17
C SER A 44 -8.63 -5.08 -4.39
N GLY A 45 -7.76 -4.96 -5.39
CA GLY A 45 -7.95 -5.56 -6.71
C GLY A 45 -8.72 -4.66 -7.67
N GLY A 46 -8.92 -5.13 -8.91
CA GLY A 46 -9.62 -4.40 -9.97
C GLY A 46 -8.88 -3.15 -10.49
N VAL A 47 -7.58 -2.99 -10.20
CA VAL A 47 -6.78 -1.79 -10.51
C VAL A 47 -5.56 -2.05 -11.40
N SER A 48 -5.41 -3.26 -11.93
CA SER A 48 -4.29 -3.62 -12.82
C SER A 48 -4.61 -3.28 -14.28
N VAL A 49 -4.09 -4.05 -15.21
CA VAL A 49 -4.31 -3.89 -16.67
C VAL A 49 -5.06 -5.11 -17.27
N GLY A 50 -5.69 -5.92 -16.42
CA GLY A 50 -6.45 -7.10 -16.83
C GLY A 50 -7.82 -6.73 -17.43
N GLU A 51 -8.38 -7.60 -18.25
CA GLU A 51 -9.69 -7.42 -18.88
C GLU A 51 -10.85 -7.31 -17.88
N HIS A 52 -10.64 -7.70 -16.62
CA HIS A 52 -11.63 -7.67 -15.53
C HIS A 52 -11.33 -6.62 -14.46
N ASP A 53 -10.50 -5.62 -14.75
CA ASP A 53 -10.13 -4.56 -13.81
C ASP A 53 -11.06 -3.34 -13.97
N TYR A 54 -12.30 -3.48 -13.52
CA TYR A 54 -13.38 -2.51 -13.73
C TYR A 54 -13.38 -1.29 -12.81
N VAL A 55 -12.55 -1.24 -11.78
CA VAL A 55 -12.59 -0.13 -10.79
C VAL A 55 -12.37 1.23 -11.45
N LYS A 56 -11.42 1.33 -12.38
CA LYS A 56 -11.13 2.59 -13.08
C LYS A 56 -12.33 3.03 -13.92
N GLU A 57 -12.84 2.14 -14.79
CA GLU A 57 -13.95 2.44 -15.68
C GLU A 57 -15.24 2.77 -14.90
N ALA A 58 -15.55 1.98 -13.88
CA ALA A 58 -16.70 2.21 -13.01
C ALA A 58 -16.60 3.58 -12.31
N PHE A 59 -15.42 3.93 -11.81
CA PHE A 59 -15.21 5.20 -11.15
C PHE A 59 -15.36 6.40 -12.10
N GLU A 60 -14.84 6.30 -13.32
CA GLU A 60 -15.02 7.34 -14.36
C GLU A 60 -16.49 7.48 -14.78
N GLN A 61 -17.23 6.35 -14.91
CA GLN A 61 -18.68 6.38 -15.23
C GLN A 61 -19.53 7.00 -14.12
N LEU A 62 -19.13 6.89 -12.87
CA LEU A 62 -19.74 7.59 -11.74
C LEU A 62 -19.49 9.11 -11.75
N GLY A 63 -18.63 9.60 -12.63
CA GLY A 63 -18.19 11.00 -12.66
C GLY A 63 -17.01 11.28 -11.75
N GLY A 64 -16.30 10.25 -11.31
CA GLY A 64 -15.05 10.38 -10.56
C GLY A 64 -13.93 10.93 -11.43
N SER A 65 -13.06 11.73 -10.84
CA SER A 65 -11.85 12.26 -11.47
C SER A 65 -10.65 11.46 -11.01
N LEU A 66 -9.92 10.83 -11.94
CA LEU A 66 -8.67 10.15 -11.67
C LEU A 66 -7.51 11.13 -11.74
N ASP A 67 -6.74 11.25 -10.65
CA ASP A 67 -5.55 12.07 -10.60
C ASP A 67 -4.33 11.31 -11.12
N PHE A 68 -4.19 10.03 -10.74
CA PHE A 68 -3.15 9.17 -11.30
C PHE A 68 -3.48 7.68 -11.20
N TRP A 69 -2.89 6.92 -12.12
CA TRP A 69 -2.95 5.48 -12.21
C TRP A 69 -1.55 4.92 -12.47
N LYS A 70 -1.03 4.10 -11.58
CA LYS A 70 0.32 3.56 -11.49
C LYS A 70 1.31 4.49 -10.80
N VAL A 71 2.11 3.88 -9.94
CA VAL A 71 3.21 4.53 -9.21
C VAL A 71 4.51 3.76 -9.43
N ARG A 72 5.64 4.46 -9.34
CA ARG A 72 6.96 3.86 -9.57
C ARG A 72 7.55 3.23 -8.32
N ILE A 73 6.78 2.36 -7.66
CA ILE A 73 7.21 1.60 -6.48
C ILE A 73 7.16 0.09 -6.71
N LYS A 74 7.88 -0.67 -5.89
CA LYS A 74 7.89 -2.13 -5.83
C LYS A 74 7.89 -2.57 -4.35
N PRO A 75 6.95 -3.49 -3.96
CA PRO A 75 5.77 -3.89 -4.70
C PRO A 75 4.73 -2.77 -4.76
N GLY A 76 3.75 -2.85 -5.66
CA GLY A 76 2.62 -1.91 -5.66
C GLY A 76 2.52 -0.99 -6.87
N LYS A 77 3.10 -1.36 -8.04
CA LYS A 77 2.98 -0.56 -9.28
C LYS A 77 1.54 -0.20 -9.68
N PRO A 78 0.56 -1.13 -9.66
CA PRO A 78 -0.84 -0.78 -9.83
C PRO A 78 -1.34 -0.07 -8.58
N PHE A 79 -1.65 1.19 -8.69
CA PHE A 79 -2.28 1.99 -7.65
C PHE A 79 -3.11 3.08 -8.33
N VAL A 80 -4.34 3.26 -7.87
CA VAL A 80 -5.27 4.26 -8.38
C VAL A 80 -5.56 5.28 -7.29
N TYR A 81 -5.54 6.54 -7.65
CA TYR A 81 -6.03 7.62 -6.81
C TYR A 81 -6.91 8.55 -7.63
N GLY A 82 -8.04 8.93 -7.04
CA GLY A 82 -8.97 9.88 -7.64
C GLY A 82 -9.94 10.41 -6.61
N GLN A 83 -10.87 11.26 -7.05
CA GLN A 83 -11.87 11.91 -6.19
C GLN A 83 -13.26 11.86 -6.82
N PHE A 84 -14.26 11.63 -5.97
CA PHE A 84 -15.68 11.72 -6.33
C PHE A 84 -16.43 12.44 -5.21
N GLY A 85 -17.10 13.54 -5.56
CA GLY A 85 -17.83 14.37 -4.58
C GLY A 85 -16.94 14.90 -3.43
N GLY A 86 -15.66 15.16 -3.69
CA GLY A 86 -14.69 15.59 -2.68
C GLY A 86 -14.15 14.46 -1.79
N LYS A 87 -14.56 13.21 -2.01
CA LYS A 87 -14.12 12.03 -1.26
C LYS A 87 -13.10 11.23 -2.06
N PRO A 88 -11.97 10.79 -1.47
CA PRO A 88 -10.93 10.07 -2.20
C PRO A 88 -11.28 8.59 -2.44
N LEU A 89 -10.85 8.09 -3.61
CA LEU A 89 -10.71 6.68 -3.93
C LEU A 89 -9.24 6.29 -3.88
N PHE A 90 -8.94 5.20 -3.20
CA PHE A 90 -7.63 4.55 -3.19
C PHE A 90 -7.78 3.11 -3.70
N GLY A 91 -7.34 2.84 -4.91
CA GLY A 91 -7.32 1.50 -5.46
C GLY A 91 -5.96 0.84 -5.20
N VAL A 92 -5.90 -0.16 -4.30
CA VAL A 92 -4.67 -0.90 -4.02
C VAL A 92 -4.65 -2.23 -4.77
N PRO A 93 -3.45 -2.79 -5.09
CA PRO A 93 -3.35 -4.08 -5.78
C PRO A 93 -4.07 -5.21 -5.04
N GLY A 94 -4.57 -6.20 -5.79
CA GLY A 94 -5.15 -7.42 -5.20
C GLY A 94 -4.11 -8.33 -4.52
N ASN A 95 -2.82 -8.23 -4.91
CA ASN A 95 -1.75 -8.98 -4.24
C ASN A 95 -1.54 -8.47 -2.81
N PRO A 96 -1.65 -9.33 -1.76
CA PRO A 96 -1.65 -8.88 -0.37
C PRO A 96 -0.40 -8.12 0.06
N VAL A 97 0.79 -8.52 -0.41
CA VAL A 97 2.05 -7.82 -0.08
C VAL A 97 2.08 -6.44 -0.73
N SER A 98 1.61 -6.35 -1.98
CA SER A 98 1.52 -5.08 -2.69
C SER A 98 0.48 -4.16 -2.04
N ALA A 99 -0.70 -4.68 -1.71
CA ALA A 99 -1.75 -3.93 -1.01
C ALA A 99 -1.26 -3.39 0.33
N PHE A 100 -0.56 -4.22 1.11
CA PHE A 100 0.01 -3.82 2.40
C PHE A 100 1.03 -2.67 2.25
N VAL A 101 2.00 -2.81 1.34
CA VAL A 101 3.03 -1.78 1.14
C VAL A 101 2.42 -0.49 0.59
N THR A 102 1.53 -0.56 -0.41
CA THR A 102 0.86 0.63 -0.94
C THR A 102 -0.04 1.30 0.10
N PHE A 103 -0.72 0.52 0.93
CA PHE A 103 -1.50 1.09 2.02
C PHE A 103 -0.60 1.88 2.99
N LEU A 104 0.48 1.27 3.47
CA LEU A 104 1.38 1.93 4.43
C LEU A 104 2.02 3.21 3.88
N THR A 105 2.41 3.18 2.60
CA THR A 105 3.22 4.26 2.01
C THR A 105 2.38 5.36 1.35
N LEU A 106 1.15 5.06 0.91
CA LEU A 106 0.32 5.98 0.12
C LEU A 106 -1.05 6.25 0.77
N VAL A 107 -1.76 5.21 1.21
CA VAL A 107 -3.13 5.36 1.74
C VAL A 107 -3.13 5.84 3.19
N ARG A 108 -2.31 5.22 4.04
CA ARG A 108 -2.19 5.57 5.46
C ARG A 108 -1.93 7.07 5.68
N PRO A 109 -0.91 7.70 5.05
CA PRO A 109 -0.65 9.13 5.27
C PRO A 109 -1.82 10.00 4.81
N ALA A 110 -2.53 9.63 3.75
CA ALA A 110 -3.70 10.36 3.30
C ALA A 110 -4.85 10.27 4.30
N ILE A 111 -5.19 9.07 4.79
CA ILE A 111 -6.23 8.91 5.83
C ILE A 111 -5.86 9.66 7.10
N MET A 112 -4.62 9.57 7.57
CA MET A 112 -4.16 10.32 8.74
C MET A 112 -4.27 11.84 8.54
N LYS A 113 -3.98 12.32 7.33
CA LYS A 113 -4.18 13.73 7.00
C LYS A 113 -5.65 14.14 7.07
N MET A 114 -6.56 13.29 6.58
CA MET A 114 -8.00 13.52 6.67
C MET A 114 -8.50 13.55 8.12
N THR A 115 -7.91 12.78 9.02
CA THR A 115 -8.23 12.82 10.46
C THR A 115 -7.54 13.95 11.22
N GLY A 116 -6.80 14.83 10.53
CA GLY A 116 -6.17 16.02 11.11
C GLY A 116 -4.78 15.79 11.69
N ALA A 117 -4.16 14.62 11.45
CA ALA A 117 -2.79 14.39 11.91
C ALA A 117 -1.79 15.35 11.24
N THR A 118 -0.90 15.93 12.06
CA THR A 118 0.17 16.81 11.60
C THR A 118 1.38 16.02 11.11
N ASP A 119 1.71 14.90 11.76
CA ASP A 119 2.70 13.93 11.31
C ASP A 119 2.03 12.66 10.81
N THR A 120 2.22 12.36 9.54
CA THR A 120 1.67 11.18 8.86
C THR A 120 2.74 10.16 8.49
N SER A 121 3.99 10.40 8.88
CA SER A 121 5.12 9.50 8.59
C SER A 121 4.95 8.16 9.31
N LEU A 122 5.52 7.10 8.74
CA LEU A 122 5.71 5.86 9.47
C LEU A 122 6.84 6.05 10.51
N PRO A 123 6.68 5.51 11.72
CA PRO A 123 7.79 5.45 12.65
C PRO A 123 9.02 4.83 11.98
N SER A 124 10.18 5.46 12.14
CA SER A 124 11.41 4.95 11.56
C SER A 124 12.50 4.87 12.62
N HIS A 125 13.33 3.83 12.53
CA HIS A 125 14.46 3.62 13.43
C HIS A 125 15.69 3.22 12.63
N PRO A 126 16.88 3.69 13.00
CA PRO A 126 18.12 3.25 12.37
C PRO A 126 18.38 1.78 12.70
N ALA A 127 18.81 1.00 11.69
CA ALA A 127 19.24 -0.37 11.88
C ALA A 127 20.40 -0.71 10.95
N LYS A 128 21.33 -1.53 11.41
CA LYS A 128 22.51 -1.95 10.65
C LYS A 128 22.18 -3.15 9.78
N LEU A 129 22.44 -3.07 8.48
CA LEU A 129 22.25 -4.18 7.56
C LEU A 129 23.24 -5.32 7.83
N VAL A 130 22.73 -6.54 7.95
CA VAL A 130 23.56 -7.76 8.08
C VAL A 130 23.86 -8.46 6.76
N ALA A 131 23.25 -7.98 5.67
CA ALA A 131 23.50 -8.43 4.31
C ALA A 131 23.08 -7.32 3.33
N PRO A 132 23.63 -7.28 2.11
CA PRO A 132 23.32 -6.21 1.16
C PRO A 132 21.87 -6.28 0.66
N LEU A 133 21.26 -5.11 0.44
CA LEU A 133 19.99 -4.96 -0.26
C LEU A 133 20.24 -4.43 -1.68
N VAL A 134 19.87 -5.20 -2.69
CA VAL A 134 20.17 -4.88 -4.10
C VAL A 134 18.87 -4.61 -4.85
N ASN A 135 18.68 -3.39 -5.33
CA ASN A 135 17.62 -3.02 -6.24
C ASN A 135 18.19 -2.76 -7.64
N ARG A 136 18.07 -3.73 -8.53
CA ARG A 136 18.50 -3.62 -9.94
C ARG A 136 17.42 -3.07 -10.86
N GLY A 137 16.26 -2.71 -10.31
CA GLY A 137 15.12 -2.22 -11.08
C GLY A 137 15.06 -0.70 -11.14
N ASP A 138 14.20 -0.21 -12.03
CA ASP A 138 13.94 1.21 -12.30
C ASP A 138 12.97 1.88 -11.31
N ARG A 139 12.47 1.16 -10.30
CA ARG A 139 11.50 1.64 -9.32
C ARG A 139 12.04 1.59 -7.92
N ARG A 140 11.63 2.51 -7.05
CA ARG A 140 11.88 2.42 -5.60
C ARG A 140 11.38 1.08 -5.08
N HIS A 141 12.18 0.39 -4.27
CA HIS A 141 11.83 -0.93 -3.76
C HIS A 141 11.75 -0.89 -2.24
N PHE A 142 10.54 -1.00 -1.70
CA PHE A 142 10.32 -1.18 -0.27
C PHE A 142 10.61 -2.63 0.11
N MET A 143 11.83 -2.90 0.54
CA MET A 143 12.31 -4.23 0.87
C MET A 143 11.98 -4.60 2.31
N ARG A 144 11.45 -5.79 2.50
CA ARG A 144 11.06 -6.31 3.80
C ARG A 144 12.27 -6.76 4.58
N VAL A 145 12.37 -6.31 5.82
CA VAL A 145 13.42 -6.68 6.75
C VAL A 145 12.83 -7.09 8.10
N TYR A 146 13.56 -7.91 8.83
CA TYR A 146 13.35 -8.16 10.24
C TYR A 146 14.46 -7.44 11.02
N VAL A 147 14.08 -6.54 11.90
CA VAL A 147 15.00 -5.87 12.81
C VAL A 147 14.93 -6.59 14.14
N ASP A 148 16.07 -7.11 14.59
CA ASP A 148 16.21 -7.78 15.88
C ASP A 148 16.35 -6.77 17.05
N ASN A 149 16.39 -7.30 18.26
CA ASN A 149 16.52 -6.47 19.46
C ASN A 149 17.89 -5.79 19.59
N GLY A 150 18.89 -6.24 18.83
CA GLY A 150 20.22 -5.63 18.76
C GLY A 150 20.32 -4.49 17.74
N GLY A 151 19.22 -4.17 17.03
CA GLY A 151 19.20 -3.14 15.99
C GLY A 151 19.80 -3.58 14.66
N SER A 152 19.92 -4.90 14.41
CA SER A 152 20.37 -5.44 13.15
C SER A 152 19.20 -5.74 12.21
N ALA A 153 19.28 -5.29 10.96
CA ALA A 153 18.27 -5.49 9.94
C ALA A 153 18.63 -6.68 9.02
N HIS A 154 17.82 -7.71 9.07
CA HIS A 154 17.97 -8.95 8.30
C HIS A 154 17.01 -8.93 7.10
N PRO A 155 17.48 -9.04 5.85
CA PRO A 155 16.60 -9.21 4.70
C PRO A 155 15.72 -10.45 4.85
N VAL A 156 14.41 -10.34 4.62
CA VAL A 156 13.48 -11.45 4.84
C VAL A 156 13.07 -12.09 3.52
N GLY A 157 13.46 -13.33 3.32
CA GLY A 157 13.00 -14.21 2.23
C GLY A 157 13.09 -13.60 0.83
N LEU A 158 12.30 -14.16 -0.09
CA LEU A 158 12.17 -13.60 -1.42
C LEU A 158 11.43 -12.28 -1.39
N GLN A 159 12.05 -11.21 -1.92
CA GLN A 159 11.46 -9.88 -2.04
C GLN A 159 10.40 -9.78 -3.16
N ALA A 160 9.78 -10.91 -3.52
CA ALA A 160 8.72 -10.97 -4.52
C ALA A 160 7.37 -10.53 -3.95
N SER A 161 6.53 -9.93 -4.80
CA SER A 161 5.22 -9.40 -4.38
C SER A 161 4.24 -10.50 -3.93
N HIS A 162 4.39 -11.73 -4.41
CA HIS A 162 3.54 -12.88 -4.06
C HIS A 162 3.99 -13.63 -2.80
N SER A 163 5.11 -13.25 -2.19
CA SER A 163 5.66 -13.94 -1.01
C SER A 163 5.02 -13.46 0.29
N LEU A 164 3.78 -13.89 0.57
CA LEU A 164 3.05 -13.52 1.78
C LEU A 164 3.79 -13.97 3.06
N GLY A 165 4.44 -15.13 3.04
CA GLY A 165 5.24 -15.62 4.16
C GLY A 165 6.41 -14.73 4.55
N SER A 166 6.92 -13.92 3.61
CA SER A 166 7.96 -12.94 3.92
C SER A 166 7.41 -11.72 4.69
N LEU A 167 6.13 -11.37 4.47
CA LEU A 167 5.49 -10.29 5.22
C LEU A 167 5.28 -10.67 6.69
N GLY A 168 4.85 -11.92 6.95
CA GLY A 168 4.66 -12.40 8.33
C GLY A 168 5.96 -12.54 9.14
N LYS A 169 7.11 -12.60 8.47
CA LYS A 169 8.43 -12.65 9.12
C LYS A 169 9.10 -11.29 9.24
N ALA A 170 8.59 -10.28 8.57
CA ALA A 170 9.15 -8.93 8.58
C ALA A 170 8.48 -8.07 9.65
N ASN A 171 9.22 -7.09 10.14
CA ASN A 171 8.69 -6.05 11.03
C ASN A 171 9.07 -4.63 10.57
N GLY A 172 9.65 -4.50 9.37
CA GLY A 172 10.03 -3.22 8.80
C GLY A 172 10.26 -3.26 7.29
N LEU A 173 10.29 -2.07 6.69
CA LEU A 173 10.61 -1.83 5.29
C LEU A 173 11.81 -0.89 5.21
N ILE A 174 12.72 -1.18 4.28
CA ILE A 174 13.76 -0.24 3.85
C ILE A 174 13.44 0.21 2.42
N ASP A 175 13.45 1.52 2.22
CA ASP A 175 13.26 2.13 0.92
C ASP A 175 14.58 2.17 0.15
N VAL A 176 14.73 1.26 -0.80
CA VAL A 176 15.94 1.16 -1.65
C VAL A 176 15.69 1.85 -2.99
N PRO A 177 16.39 2.95 -3.28
CA PRO A 177 16.23 3.67 -4.56
C PRO A 177 16.46 2.77 -5.78
N PRO A 178 15.99 3.19 -6.98
CA PRO A 178 16.32 2.49 -8.22
C PRO A 178 17.83 2.32 -8.41
N GLU A 179 18.21 1.20 -9.01
CA GLU A 179 19.61 0.90 -9.42
C GLU A 179 20.64 1.08 -8.29
N THR A 180 20.21 0.83 -7.05
CA THR A 180 21.02 1.05 -5.84
C THR A 180 21.31 -0.26 -5.13
N THR A 181 22.53 -0.36 -4.60
CA THR A 181 22.93 -1.40 -3.66
C THR A 181 23.26 -0.74 -2.32
N LEU A 182 22.55 -1.13 -1.28
CA LEU A 182 22.92 -0.79 0.10
C LEU A 182 23.81 -1.91 0.61
N PRO A 183 25.09 -1.65 0.94
CA PRO A 183 26.04 -2.69 1.33
C PRO A 183 25.73 -3.20 2.75
N GLU A 184 26.26 -4.40 3.05
CA GLU A 184 26.31 -4.91 4.42
C GLU A 184 27.04 -3.92 5.34
N GLY A 185 26.58 -3.81 6.57
CA GLY A 185 27.17 -2.96 7.59
C GLY A 185 26.69 -1.51 7.57
N VAL A 186 26.02 -1.04 6.52
CA VAL A 186 25.45 0.32 6.49
C VAL A 186 24.26 0.43 7.45
N VAL A 187 24.08 1.60 8.03
CA VAL A 187 22.93 1.92 8.87
C VAL A 187 21.89 2.65 8.04
N GLU A 188 20.68 2.09 7.98
CA GLU A 188 19.56 2.60 7.20
C GLU A 188 18.33 2.85 8.08
N GLN A 189 17.47 3.77 7.64
CA GLN A 189 16.19 4.00 8.29
C GLN A 189 15.20 2.89 7.92
N VAL A 190 14.71 2.19 8.93
CA VAL A 190 13.69 1.15 8.77
C VAL A 190 12.33 1.71 9.15
N LEU A 191 11.42 1.76 8.20
CA LEU A 191 10.02 2.12 8.41
C LEU A 191 9.30 0.98 9.14
N ARG A 192 8.66 1.27 10.27
CA ARG A 192 7.99 0.27 11.13
C ARG A 192 6.48 0.45 11.04
N TRP A 193 5.72 -0.65 10.99
CA TRP A 193 4.25 -0.63 10.98
C TRP A 193 3.60 -1.16 12.26
N SER A 194 4.38 -1.74 13.12
CA SER A 194 3.99 -2.13 14.48
C SER A 194 5.12 -1.78 15.43
N MET A 195 4.77 -1.23 16.54
CA MET A 195 5.65 -1.18 17.72
C MET A 195 5.16 -2.19 18.73
#